data_17c16b1e07af383783cda274980fcd6c
#
_entry.id   17c16b1e07af383783cda274980fcd6c
#
_cell.length_a   1.000
_cell.length_b   1.000
_cell.length_c   1.000
_cell.angle_alpha   90.00
_cell.angle_beta   90.00
_cell.angle_gamma   90.00
#
_symmetry.space_group_name_H-M   'P 1'
#
loop_
_entity.id
_entity.type
_entity.pdbx_description
1 polymer ?
#
loop_
_entity_poly.entity_id
_entity_poly.type
_entity_poly.pdbx_seq_one_letter_code
_entity_poly.pdbx_strand_id
1 'polypeptide(L)'
;MSKCPKCIKALKTYNTEVKKEMTFNFTATQVMGTVEDPREDLVKKAVTCTIPSIDFKTADFAGGTGVYTKLSDKITFDAFTEAGKYEYTVKESASDPVINAESKYEKLIMSKAEYTMDVYVVEDRLGAFNIEKIIVNKTKDDEGHTATGKVDIGNNTDSNGFNFTNTYVQEAGTGAPDPTRP
;
A
#
# COMPACT_ATOMS: atom_id res chain seq x y z
N MET A 1 26.09 -7.07 -3.75
CA MET A 1 25.28 -6.01 -3.13
C MET A 1 24.44 -6.60 -2.02
N SER A 2 24.57 -6.09 -0.82
CA SER A 2 23.79 -6.62 0.29
C SER A 2 22.33 -6.25 0.12
N LYS A 3 21.47 -7.20 0.38
CA LYS A 3 20.03 -6.97 0.36
C LYS A 3 19.60 -6.40 1.71
N CYS A 4 18.66 -5.52 1.70
CA CYS A 4 18.09 -4.99 2.94
C CYS A 4 16.84 -5.81 3.27
N PRO A 5 16.89 -6.77 4.20
CA PRO A 5 15.75 -7.63 4.49
C PRO A 5 14.59 -6.88 5.14
N LYS A 6 14.84 -5.65 5.55
CA LYS A 6 13.84 -4.79 6.20
C LYS A 6 13.41 -3.63 5.32
N CYS A 7 13.90 -3.60 4.08
CA CYS A 7 13.55 -2.55 3.11
C CYS A 7 12.32 -3.00 2.34
N ILE A 8 11.16 -2.77 2.91
CA ILE A 8 9.89 -3.13 2.27
C ILE A 8 9.28 -1.90 1.60
N LYS A 9 8.54 -2.17 0.53
CA LYS A 9 7.90 -1.14 -0.27
C LYS A 9 6.51 -1.61 -0.68
N ALA A 10 5.64 -0.67 -1.01
CA ALA A 10 4.39 -1.00 -1.67
C ALA A 10 4.61 -1.06 -3.17
N LEU A 11 3.90 -1.94 -3.85
CA LEU A 11 3.89 -2.05 -5.30
C LEU A 11 2.51 -1.64 -5.81
N LYS A 12 2.48 -0.66 -6.68
CA LYS A 12 1.23 -0.18 -7.27
C LYS A 12 1.15 -0.57 -8.72
N THR A 13 0.02 -1.21 -9.09
CA THR A 13 -0.34 -1.43 -10.48
C THR A 13 -1.50 -0.49 -10.80
N TYR A 14 -1.29 0.37 -11.80
CA TYR A 14 -2.29 1.34 -12.22
C TYR A 14 -2.67 1.05 -13.67
N ASN A 15 -3.94 0.70 -13.86
CA ASN A 15 -4.50 0.42 -15.18
C ASN A 15 -5.23 1.67 -15.67
N THR A 16 -4.84 2.18 -16.81
CA THR A 16 -5.50 3.34 -17.42
C THR A 16 -5.22 3.36 -18.92
N GLU A 17 -6.25 3.61 -19.71
CA GLU A 17 -6.09 3.77 -21.15
C GLU A 17 -5.73 5.20 -21.52
N VAL A 18 -5.85 6.12 -20.59
CA VAL A 18 -5.52 7.54 -20.81
C VAL A 18 -4.42 7.97 -19.85
N LYS A 19 -3.74 9.07 -20.18
CA LYS A 19 -2.63 9.57 -19.38
C LYS A 19 -3.15 10.40 -18.22
N LYS A 20 -3.82 9.73 -17.26
CA LYS A 20 -4.37 10.39 -16.09
C LYS A 20 -3.38 10.32 -14.94
N GLU A 21 -2.75 11.45 -14.64
CA GLU A 21 -1.85 11.54 -13.49
C GLU A 21 -2.62 11.30 -12.19
N MET A 22 -2.00 10.55 -11.30
CA MET A 22 -2.66 10.13 -10.07
C MET A 22 -1.63 9.84 -9.00
N THR A 23 -1.94 10.24 -7.78
CA THR A 23 -1.16 9.87 -6.59
C THR A 23 -1.99 8.92 -5.74
N PHE A 24 -1.37 7.83 -5.31
CA PHE A 24 -2.03 6.85 -4.45
C PHE A 24 -1.40 6.88 -3.07
N ASN A 25 -2.27 6.92 -2.05
CA ASN A 25 -1.86 7.02 -0.66
C ASN A 25 -2.21 5.73 0.08
N PHE A 26 -1.40 5.39 1.07
CA PHE A 26 -1.54 4.15 1.83
C PHE A 26 -1.50 4.44 3.32
N THR A 27 -2.10 3.56 4.11
CA THR A 27 -2.04 3.63 5.57
C THR A 27 -1.52 2.34 6.14
N ALA A 28 -0.78 2.45 7.23
CA ALA A 28 -0.42 1.34 8.10
C ALA A 28 -0.92 1.71 9.49
N THR A 29 -1.98 1.03 9.92
CA THR A 29 -2.61 1.32 11.20
C THR A 29 -2.20 0.25 12.21
N GLN A 30 -1.61 0.67 13.33
CA GLN A 30 -1.16 -0.26 14.34
C GLN A 30 -2.35 -0.89 15.07
N VAL A 31 -2.30 -2.21 15.21
CA VAL A 31 -3.30 -3.00 15.91
C VAL A 31 -2.87 -3.13 17.38
N MET A 32 -3.74 -2.77 18.29
CA MET A 32 -3.44 -2.84 19.73
C MET A 32 -4.42 -3.70 20.53
N GLY A 33 -5.38 -4.28 19.81
CA GLY A 33 -6.43 -5.06 20.46
C GLY A 33 -7.63 -4.22 20.87
N THR A 34 -8.67 -4.89 21.31
CA THR A 34 -9.91 -4.29 21.77
C THR A 34 -10.24 -4.87 23.15
N VAL A 35 -11.34 -4.40 23.74
CA VAL A 35 -11.82 -4.96 25.00
C VAL A 35 -12.22 -6.43 24.80
N GLU A 36 -12.82 -6.75 23.66
CA GLU A 36 -13.26 -8.11 23.32
C GLU A 36 -12.09 -9.01 22.92
N ASP A 37 -11.07 -8.41 22.30
CA ASP A 37 -9.86 -9.13 21.89
C ASP A 37 -8.65 -8.28 22.27
N PRO A 38 -8.15 -8.41 23.49
CA PRO A 38 -7.08 -7.54 24.00
C PRO A 38 -5.73 -7.73 23.34
N ARG A 39 -5.54 -8.79 22.53
CA ARG A 39 -4.30 -9.03 21.79
C ARG A 39 -3.07 -8.92 22.72
N GLU A 40 -3.01 -9.81 23.67
CA GLU A 40 -1.92 -9.85 24.65
C GLU A 40 -0.55 -10.12 24.01
N ASP A 41 -0.55 -10.64 22.80
CA ASP A 41 0.67 -10.95 22.05
C ASP A 41 1.35 -9.71 21.44
N LEU A 42 0.67 -8.55 21.44
CA LEU A 42 1.17 -7.36 20.75
C LEU A 42 1.70 -6.31 21.73
N VAL A 43 2.74 -5.61 21.28
CA VAL A 43 3.21 -4.40 21.96
C VAL A 43 2.12 -3.34 21.87
N LYS A 44 1.84 -2.69 23.00
CA LYS A 44 0.79 -1.66 23.09
C LYS A 44 1.33 -0.25 22.86
N LYS A 45 2.64 -0.09 22.78
CA LYS A 45 3.23 1.22 22.56
C LYS A 45 3.07 1.61 21.11
N ALA A 46 2.58 2.84 20.87
CA ALA A 46 2.35 3.33 19.53
C ALA A 46 3.69 3.64 18.84
N VAL A 47 3.89 3.05 17.68
CA VAL A 47 5.02 3.36 16.79
C VAL A 47 4.45 3.56 15.39
N THR A 48 4.58 4.77 14.87
CA THR A 48 4.04 5.11 13.56
C THR A 48 4.84 4.43 12.45
N CYS A 49 4.11 3.82 11.51
CA CYS A 49 4.65 3.30 10.28
C CYS A 49 4.18 4.18 9.13
N THR A 50 5.09 4.63 8.29
CA THR A 50 4.79 5.50 7.16
C THR A 50 5.07 4.78 5.85
N ILE A 51 4.05 4.73 5.00
CA ILE A 51 4.16 4.20 3.65
C ILE A 51 4.13 5.39 2.70
N PRO A 52 5.22 5.66 1.97
CA PRO A 52 5.25 6.79 1.04
C PRO A 52 4.23 6.62 -0.09
N SER A 53 3.66 7.72 -0.52
CA SER A 53 2.73 7.74 -1.65
C SER A 53 3.44 7.36 -2.94
N ILE A 54 2.66 6.91 -3.92
CA ILE A 54 3.17 6.56 -5.25
C ILE A 54 2.49 7.48 -6.26
N ASP A 55 3.32 8.23 -7.00
CA ASP A 55 2.86 9.17 -8.02
C ASP A 55 3.04 8.58 -9.40
N PHE A 56 1.99 8.67 -10.22
CA PHE A 56 2.08 8.40 -11.66
C PHE A 56 1.95 9.72 -12.39
N LYS A 57 3.01 10.06 -13.14
CA LYS A 57 3.08 11.29 -13.92
C LYS A 57 3.02 10.97 -15.39
N THR A 58 2.80 11.98 -16.21
CA THR A 58 2.65 11.80 -17.66
C THR A 58 3.79 10.98 -18.28
N ALA A 59 5.03 11.21 -17.82
CA ALA A 59 6.17 10.48 -18.33
C ALA A 59 6.10 8.97 -18.06
N ASP A 60 5.40 8.57 -17.00
CA ASP A 60 5.26 7.15 -16.65
C ASP A 60 4.39 6.39 -17.66
N PHE A 61 3.59 7.09 -18.43
CA PHE A 61 2.68 6.49 -19.40
C PHE A 61 3.29 6.38 -20.82
N ALA A 62 4.57 6.67 -20.96
CA ALA A 62 5.21 6.76 -22.27
C ALA A 62 5.15 5.45 -23.07
N GLY A 63 5.13 4.31 -22.39
CA GLY A 63 5.02 3.01 -23.05
C GLY A 63 3.68 2.72 -23.67
N GLY A 64 2.62 3.41 -23.25
CA GLY A 64 1.28 3.26 -23.80
C GLY A 64 0.64 1.89 -23.62
N THR A 65 1.10 1.09 -22.67
CA THR A 65 0.62 -0.28 -22.47
C THR A 65 -0.74 -0.35 -21.82
N GLY A 66 -1.15 0.69 -21.10
CA GLY A 66 -2.36 0.68 -20.30
C GLY A 66 -2.21 0.08 -18.92
N VAL A 67 -1.08 -0.54 -18.63
CA VAL A 67 -0.75 -1.12 -17.33
C VAL A 67 0.61 -0.59 -16.90
N TYR A 68 0.63 0.08 -15.76
CA TYR A 68 1.85 0.72 -15.25
C TYR A 68 2.08 0.31 -13.82
N THR A 69 3.33 0.03 -13.47
CA THR A 69 3.70 -0.38 -12.11
C THR A 69 4.79 0.52 -11.56
N LYS A 70 4.69 0.82 -10.27
CA LYS A 70 5.74 1.55 -9.55
C LYS A 70 5.85 1.02 -8.13
N LEU A 71 7.06 1.06 -7.61
CA LEU A 71 7.31 0.80 -6.19
C LEU A 71 7.29 2.12 -5.43
N SER A 72 6.83 2.09 -4.20
CA SER A 72 7.00 3.23 -3.31
C SER A 72 8.46 3.36 -2.91
N ASP A 73 8.79 4.47 -2.30
CA ASP A 73 10.02 4.54 -1.53
C ASP A 73 9.88 3.62 -0.31
N LYS A 74 10.98 3.41 0.38
CA LYS A 74 11.05 2.49 1.52
C LYS A 74 10.03 2.90 2.61
N ILE A 75 9.32 1.90 3.12
CA ILE A 75 8.44 2.05 4.28
C ILE A 75 9.32 2.30 5.51
N THR A 76 8.92 3.27 6.33
CA THR A 76 9.71 3.66 7.50
C THR A 76 8.89 3.53 8.78
N PHE A 77 9.60 3.37 9.88
CA PHE A 77 9.01 3.28 11.22
C PHE A 77 9.66 4.35 12.11
N ASP A 78 8.88 4.93 12.99
CA ASP A 78 9.44 5.73 14.07
C ASP A 78 10.28 4.81 14.97
N ALA A 79 11.07 5.40 15.86
CA ALA A 79 11.98 4.64 16.71
C ALA A 79 11.20 3.66 17.61
N PHE A 80 11.66 2.41 17.64
CA PHE A 80 11.16 1.42 18.58
C PHE A 80 11.88 1.59 19.91
N THR A 81 11.13 1.51 21.00
CA THR A 81 11.66 1.63 22.35
C THR A 81 11.29 0.42 23.22
N GLU A 82 10.69 -0.59 22.62
CA GLU A 82 10.27 -1.79 23.30
C GLU A 82 10.35 -2.96 22.35
N ALA A 83 10.93 -4.07 22.81
CA ALA A 83 10.99 -5.30 22.03
C ALA A 83 9.63 -5.99 22.04
N GLY A 84 9.34 -6.74 20.99
CA GLY A 84 8.12 -7.51 20.87
C GLY A 84 7.54 -7.44 19.46
N LYS A 85 6.29 -7.84 19.35
CA LYS A 85 5.57 -7.92 18.09
C LYS A 85 4.67 -6.71 17.92
N TYR A 86 4.87 -5.99 16.82
CA TYR A 86 4.02 -4.86 16.41
C TYR A 86 3.23 -5.31 15.19
N GLU A 87 1.92 -5.13 15.20
CA GLU A 87 1.09 -5.52 14.08
C GLU A 87 0.43 -4.29 13.46
N TYR A 88 0.42 -4.24 12.13
CA TYR A 88 -0.19 -3.14 11.37
C TYR A 88 -1.14 -3.71 10.33
N THR A 89 -2.26 -3.01 10.13
CA THR A 89 -3.13 -3.25 9.00
C THR A 89 -2.72 -2.28 7.90
N VAL A 90 -2.37 -2.82 6.73
CA VAL A 90 -1.87 -2.04 5.59
C VAL A 90 -2.91 -2.08 4.48
N LYS A 91 -3.30 -0.90 4.02
CA LYS A 91 -4.26 -0.77 2.93
C LYS A 91 -4.09 0.56 2.20
N GLU A 92 -4.68 0.65 1.03
CA GLU A 92 -4.74 1.89 0.29
C GLU A 92 -5.82 2.78 0.91
N SER A 93 -5.53 4.07 1.07
CA SER A 93 -6.45 4.99 1.72
C SER A 93 -7.19 5.90 0.74
N ALA A 94 -6.45 6.59 -0.12
CA ALA A 94 -7.07 7.58 -0.99
C ALA A 94 -6.22 7.84 -2.22
N SER A 95 -6.85 8.38 -3.23
CA SER A 95 -6.15 8.90 -4.42
C SER A 95 -6.16 10.42 -4.42
N ASP A 96 -5.27 11.01 -5.17
CA ASP A 96 -5.25 12.44 -5.43
C ASP A 96 -4.95 12.64 -6.93
N PRO A 97 -5.87 13.20 -7.71
CA PRO A 97 -7.17 13.73 -7.29
C PRO A 97 -8.15 12.64 -6.88
N VAL A 98 -9.13 13.03 -6.07
CA VAL A 98 -10.24 12.16 -5.72
C VAL A 98 -11.22 12.12 -6.89
N ILE A 99 -11.55 10.93 -7.35
CA ILE A 99 -12.53 10.77 -8.43
C ILE A 99 -13.91 10.61 -7.81
N ASN A 100 -14.83 11.48 -8.20
CA ASN A 100 -16.18 11.45 -7.68
C ASN A 100 -16.88 10.15 -8.08
N ALA A 101 -17.33 9.40 -7.08
CA ALA A 101 -18.03 8.12 -7.30
C ALA A 101 -19.33 8.28 -8.08
N GLU A 102 -19.91 9.49 -8.06
CA GLU A 102 -21.15 9.78 -8.77
C GLU A 102 -20.93 10.27 -10.21
N SER A 103 -19.67 10.40 -10.62
CA SER A 103 -19.37 10.86 -11.98
C SER A 103 -19.90 9.89 -13.02
N LYS A 104 -20.45 10.45 -14.11
CA LYS A 104 -20.91 9.68 -15.26
C LYS A 104 -19.83 9.51 -16.31
N TYR A 105 -18.70 10.19 -16.14
CA TYR A 105 -17.69 10.30 -17.19
C TYR A 105 -16.38 9.61 -16.84
N GLU A 106 -16.14 9.39 -15.58
CA GLU A 106 -14.91 8.78 -15.13
C GLU A 106 -15.16 7.95 -13.87
N LYS A 107 -14.32 6.96 -13.68
CA LYS A 107 -14.43 6.09 -12.53
C LYS A 107 -13.03 5.61 -12.13
N LEU A 108 -12.77 5.62 -10.84
CA LEU A 108 -11.57 5.03 -10.28
C LEU A 108 -11.98 3.86 -9.40
N ILE A 109 -11.56 2.66 -9.80
CA ILE A 109 -11.78 1.46 -9.00
C ILE A 109 -10.55 1.30 -8.12
N MET A 110 -10.72 1.60 -6.84
CA MET A 110 -9.64 1.53 -5.86
C MET A 110 -9.43 0.08 -5.42
N SER A 111 -8.19 -0.27 -5.15
CA SER A 111 -7.88 -1.55 -4.54
C SER A 111 -8.50 -1.63 -3.16
N LYS A 112 -9.12 -2.75 -2.85
CA LYS A 112 -9.64 -3.06 -1.51
C LYS A 112 -8.74 -4.05 -0.78
N ALA A 113 -7.54 -4.28 -1.31
CA ALA A 113 -6.59 -5.21 -0.70
C ALA A 113 -6.20 -4.75 0.70
N GLU A 114 -6.12 -5.71 1.60
CA GLU A 114 -5.64 -5.47 2.96
C GLU A 114 -4.62 -6.52 3.33
N TYR A 115 -3.64 -6.08 4.09
CA TYR A 115 -2.55 -6.92 4.55
C TYR A 115 -2.37 -6.73 6.04
N THR A 116 -1.93 -7.78 6.72
CA THR A 116 -1.44 -7.70 8.09
C THR A 116 0.07 -7.79 8.04
N MET A 117 0.72 -6.81 8.63
CA MET A 117 2.18 -6.76 8.72
C MET A 117 2.59 -6.93 10.17
N ASP A 118 3.31 -8.01 10.48
CA ASP A 118 3.84 -8.27 11.81
C ASP A 118 5.32 -7.94 11.82
N VAL A 119 5.70 -7.00 12.68
CA VAL A 119 7.07 -6.52 12.81
C VAL A 119 7.61 -7.01 14.15
N TYR A 120 8.66 -7.82 14.11
CA TYR A 120 9.28 -8.38 15.31
C TYR A 120 10.53 -7.58 15.64
N VAL A 121 10.52 -6.96 16.80
CA VAL A 121 11.60 -6.08 17.26
C VAL A 121 12.32 -6.74 18.43
N VAL A 122 13.64 -6.75 18.37
CA VAL A 122 14.50 -7.31 19.43
C VAL A 122 15.44 -6.24 19.95
N GLU A 123 15.83 -6.37 21.20
CA GLU A 123 16.85 -5.52 21.81
C GLU A 123 18.21 -6.18 21.65
N ASP A 124 19.19 -5.43 21.15
CA ASP A 124 20.54 -5.96 20.98
C ASP A 124 21.38 -5.79 22.26
N ARG A 125 22.64 -6.19 22.21
CA ARG A 125 23.53 -6.13 23.37
C ARG A 125 23.81 -4.71 23.85
N LEU A 126 23.62 -3.73 22.99
CA LEU A 126 23.90 -2.33 23.30
C LEU A 126 22.64 -1.58 23.73
N GLY A 127 21.52 -2.28 23.83
CA GLY A 127 20.25 -1.67 24.22
C GLY A 127 19.50 -1.02 23.07
N ALA A 128 19.94 -1.21 21.84
CA ALA A 128 19.24 -0.70 20.67
C ALA A 128 18.14 -1.68 20.24
N PHE A 129 17.04 -1.12 19.73
CA PHE A 129 15.90 -1.92 19.28
C PHE A 129 15.92 -2.00 17.76
N ASN A 130 15.94 -3.22 17.26
CA ASN A 130 16.08 -3.50 15.83
C ASN A 130 15.00 -4.45 15.35
N ILE A 131 14.56 -4.25 14.11
CA ILE A 131 13.65 -5.20 13.47
C ILE A 131 14.41 -6.49 13.17
N GLU A 132 13.94 -7.59 13.73
CA GLU A 132 14.51 -8.90 13.45
C GLU A 132 13.93 -9.48 12.17
N LYS A 133 12.59 -9.39 12.03
CA LYS A 133 11.90 -9.92 10.85
C LYS A 133 10.54 -9.21 10.69
N ILE A 134 10.03 -9.29 9.49
CA ILE A 134 8.69 -8.80 9.14
C ILE A 134 7.96 -9.93 8.42
N ILE A 135 6.74 -10.22 8.85
CA ILE A 135 5.89 -11.22 8.21
C ILE A 135 4.63 -10.51 7.73
N VAL A 136 4.31 -10.72 6.46
CA VAL A 136 3.14 -10.10 5.84
C VAL A 136 2.18 -11.18 5.38
N ASN A 137 0.91 -11.00 5.70
CA ASN A 137 -0.17 -11.86 5.23
C ASN A 137 -1.21 -11.01 4.53
N LYS A 138 -1.71 -11.50 3.39
CA LYS A 138 -2.80 -10.86 2.68
C LYS A 138 -4.11 -11.33 3.30
N THR A 139 -4.99 -10.41 3.66
CA THR A 139 -6.27 -10.72 4.28
C THR A 139 -7.46 -10.40 3.39
N LYS A 140 -7.28 -9.49 2.43
CA LYS A 140 -8.28 -9.20 1.40
C LYS A 140 -7.59 -8.96 0.07
N ASP A 141 -8.22 -9.39 -1.01
CA ASP A 141 -7.72 -9.11 -2.36
C ASP A 141 -8.17 -7.74 -2.84
N ASP A 142 -7.79 -7.37 -4.07
CA ASP A 142 -8.12 -6.05 -4.62
C ASP A 142 -9.62 -5.79 -4.74
N GLU A 143 -10.44 -6.82 -4.78
CA GLU A 143 -11.89 -6.70 -4.85
C GLU A 143 -12.56 -6.74 -3.49
N GLY A 144 -11.80 -6.93 -2.44
CA GLY A 144 -12.29 -6.95 -1.07
C GLY A 144 -12.75 -8.31 -0.59
N HIS A 145 -12.51 -9.36 -1.38
CA HIS A 145 -12.83 -10.72 -0.96
C HIS A 145 -11.78 -11.22 0.02
N THR A 146 -12.22 -12.04 0.96
CA THR A 146 -11.29 -12.66 1.91
C THR A 146 -10.22 -13.43 1.16
N ALA A 147 -8.98 -13.17 1.53
CA ALA A 147 -7.82 -13.87 1.00
C ALA A 147 -6.99 -14.38 2.17
N THR A 148 -6.25 -15.43 1.95
CA THR A 148 -5.36 -15.97 2.97
C THR A 148 -4.03 -16.30 2.32
N GLY A 149 -2.95 -16.04 3.03
CA GLY A 149 -1.65 -16.44 2.57
C GLY A 149 -0.56 -15.49 2.98
N LYS A 150 0.56 -16.09 3.31
CA LYS A 150 1.78 -15.36 3.58
C LYS A 150 2.31 -14.79 2.27
N VAL A 151 2.73 -13.55 2.30
CA VAL A 151 3.26 -12.84 1.14
C VAL A 151 4.76 -12.68 1.34
N ASP A 152 5.52 -12.98 0.30
CA ASP A 152 6.96 -12.73 0.35
C ASP A 152 7.24 -11.25 0.29
N ILE A 153 8.01 -10.78 1.24
CA ILE A 153 8.47 -9.39 1.24
C ILE A 153 9.96 -9.35 0.90
N GLY A 154 10.23 -8.45 0.11
CA GLY A 154 11.35 -8.11 -0.45
C GLY A 154 12.73 -8.30 -0.20
N ASN A 155 13.21 -9.34 -0.62
CA ASN A 155 14.61 -9.42 -0.97
C ASN A 155 14.87 -8.90 -2.37
N ASN A 156 13.83 -8.77 -3.17
CA ASN A 156 13.92 -8.27 -4.53
C ASN A 156 13.28 -6.90 -4.62
N THR A 157 13.85 -6.06 -5.43
CA THR A 157 13.32 -4.73 -5.66
C THR A 157 12.04 -4.73 -6.48
N ASP A 158 11.75 -5.86 -7.12
CA ASP A 158 10.65 -5.94 -8.08
C ASP A 158 9.37 -6.54 -7.52
N SER A 159 9.41 -7.05 -6.30
CA SER A 159 8.26 -7.72 -5.70
C SER A 159 8.33 -7.57 -4.20
N ASN A 160 7.45 -6.83 -3.63
CA ASN A 160 7.53 -6.49 -2.22
C ASN A 160 6.30 -6.83 -1.39
N GLY A 161 5.44 -7.63 -1.89
CA GLY A 161 4.37 -8.17 -1.08
C GLY A 161 3.14 -7.29 -0.91
N PHE A 162 3.30 -6.01 -0.76
CA PHE A 162 2.15 -5.08 -0.64
C PHE A 162 1.75 -4.62 -2.04
N ASN A 163 0.90 -5.40 -2.69
CA ASN A 163 0.48 -5.13 -4.06
C ASN A 163 -0.92 -4.58 -4.08
N PHE A 164 -1.12 -3.48 -4.79
CA PHE A 164 -2.42 -2.82 -4.93
C PHE A 164 -2.65 -2.50 -6.40
N THR A 165 -3.82 -2.87 -6.92
CA THR A 165 -4.19 -2.63 -8.31
C THR A 165 -5.41 -1.73 -8.38
N ASN A 166 -5.26 -0.60 -9.07
CA ASN A 166 -6.37 0.34 -9.31
C ASN A 166 -6.59 0.47 -10.81
N THR A 167 -7.84 0.74 -11.17
CA THR A 167 -8.21 0.92 -12.57
C THR A 167 -8.95 2.24 -12.73
N TYR A 168 -8.45 3.09 -13.61
CA TYR A 168 -9.12 4.33 -13.98
C TYR A 168 -9.77 4.15 -15.34
N VAL A 169 -11.04 4.48 -15.42
CA VAL A 169 -11.82 4.40 -16.64
C VAL A 169 -12.40 5.76 -16.96
N GLN A 170 -12.26 6.19 -18.20
CA GLN A 170 -12.88 7.40 -18.67
C GLN A 170 -13.78 7.03 -19.85
N GLU A 171 -15.05 7.45 -19.77
CA GLU A 171 -15.98 7.16 -20.84
C GLU A 171 -15.78 8.12 -21.99
N ALA A 172 -15.28 7.59 -23.08
CA ALA A 172 -15.07 8.37 -24.27
C ALA A 172 -16.39 8.60 -25.01
N GLY A 173 -16.68 9.84 -25.27
CA GLY A 173 -17.74 10.18 -26.21
C GLY A 173 -19.14 10.21 -25.66
N THR A 174 -19.38 9.95 -24.40
CA THR A 174 -20.74 9.91 -23.85
C THR A 174 -20.92 10.97 -22.81
N GLY A 175 -21.49 12.09 -23.19
CA GLY A 175 -21.86 13.11 -22.24
C GLY A 175 -20.73 13.69 -21.42
N ALA A 176 -19.50 13.29 -21.69
CA ALA A 176 -18.36 13.93 -21.06
C ALA A 176 -18.46 15.43 -21.36
N PRO A 177 -18.14 16.29 -20.39
CA PRO A 177 -18.22 17.72 -20.62
C PRO A 177 -17.07 18.20 -21.47
N ASP A 178 -16.93 17.63 -22.63
CA ASP A 178 -15.93 18.02 -23.61
C ASP A 178 -16.56 19.03 -24.55
N PRO A 179 -16.23 20.33 -24.44
CA PRO A 179 -16.86 21.36 -25.25
C PRO A 179 -16.53 21.26 -26.73
N THR A 180 -15.58 20.42 -27.11
CA THR A 180 -15.24 20.22 -28.50
C THR A 180 -16.08 19.13 -29.15
N ARG A 181 -16.87 18.43 -28.38
CA ARG A 181 -17.72 17.36 -28.89
C ARG A 181 -19.06 17.92 -29.29
N PRO A 182 -19.51 17.64 -30.51
CA PRO A 182 -20.85 18.04 -30.92
C PRO A 182 -21.95 17.37 -30.14
#